data_f447278b1f876b669dc8bbff00b8ff6a
#
_entry.id   f447278b1f876b669dc8bbff00b8ff6a
#
_cell.length_a   1.000
_cell.length_b   1.000
_cell.length_c   1.000
_cell.angle_alpha   90.00
_cell.angle_beta   90.00
_cell.angle_gamma   90.00
#
_symmetry.space_group_name_H-M   'P 1'
#
loop_
_entity.id
_entity.type
_entity.pdbx_description
1 polymer ?
#
loop_
_entity_poly.entity_id
_entity_poly.type
_entity_poly.pdbx_seq_one_letter_code
_entity_poly.pdbx_strand_id
1 'polypeptide(L)'
;MPVVGGISASHAPGILGWPDDVTAEEHRAVFAAYDELKRTVAEAKADVIVAFLDDHFENHFRSLMPSVSVGVAEQHTGPGEHLLELLKFEGVRAFGGEKALAEHILRTLVASGIDAARMGTAEFGNNLMVPMQLLRPEGDIPIIPVYINVFTPPLISMKRAYQVGEAVRSAVEDSDKRIMFWGTGGLSHWPPIWEPSRESDEFLARMKTFQNEGRGYLERDPGLWTDIGPYEIRMAREMGDACVNPEWDRRFLDLLSAGDMEALFAWTYDDVEKGGGHGGHEILNWMAVAGAMGGGPCEVLTYQPTPAWICGTGAVRYTV
;
A
#
# COMPACT_ATOMS: atom_id res chain seq x y z
N MET A 1 -12.67 15.95 -17.57
CA MET A 1 -12.31 14.54 -17.31
C MET A 1 -12.41 14.32 -15.79
N PRO A 2 -13.01 13.21 -15.33
CA PRO A 2 -13.17 12.98 -13.88
C PRO A 2 -11.85 12.70 -13.15
N VAL A 3 -10.85 12.10 -13.82
CA VAL A 3 -9.53 11.82 -13.21
C VAL A 3 -8.72 13.11 -13.12
N VAL A 4 -8.27 13.45 -11.91
CA VAL A 4 -7.55 14.69 -11.60
C VAL A 4 -6.09 14.47 -11.17
N GLY A 5 -5.63 13.25 -11.11
CA GLY A 5 -4.25 12.88 -10.82
C GLY A 5 -4.10 11.49 -10.22
N GLY A 6 -2.86 11.06 -10.09
CA GLY A 6 -2.46 9.83 -9.43
C GLY A 6 -1.14 9.98 -8.69
N ILE A 7 -1.00 9.28 -7.59
CA ILE A 7 0.22 9.22 -6.80
C ILE A 7 0.49 7.79 -6.33
N SER A 8 1.77 7.46 -6.14
CA SER A 8 2.13 6.28 -5.35
C SER A 8 3.24 6.64 -4.36
N ALA A 9 3.14 6.13 -3.14
CA ALA A 9 4.09 6.44 -2.07
C ALA A 9 4.25 5.27 -1.10
N SER A 10 5.43 5.12 -0.53
CA SER A 10 5.69 4.11 0.49
C SER A 10 4.94 4.41 1.79
N HIS A 11 4.61 3.36 2.53
CA HIS A 11 3.85 3.46 3.78
C HIS A 11 4.53 2.77 4.98
N ALA A 12 5.86 2.66 4.95
CA ALA A 12 6.60 2.03 6.04
C ALA A 12 6.19 2.61 7.41
N PRO A 13 5.89 1.76 8.42
CA PRO A 13 5.44 2.24 9.73
C PRO A 13 6.46 3.19 10.39
N GLY A 14 7.77 2.97 10.13
CA GLY A 14 8.86 3.79 10.64
C GLY A 14 8.77 5.26 10.28
N ILE A 15 8.12 5.61 9.15
CA ILE A 15 7.95 7.02 8.74
C ILE A 15 7.22 7.84 9.82
N LEU A 16 6.28 7.26 10.53
CA LEU A 16 5.57 7.90 11.64
C LEU A 16 6.07 7.42 13.00
N GLY A 17 6.36 6.13 13.13
CA GLY A 17 6.68 5.48 14.40
C GLY A 17 8.04 5.87 14.96
N TRP A 18 9.08 5.88 14.10
CA TRP A 18 10.46 6.24 14.45
C TRP A 18 11.17 7.01 13.32
N PRO A 19 10.66 8.21 13.01
CA PRO A 19 11.12 9.00 11.86
C PRO A 19 12.59 9.42 11.95
N ASP A 20 13.14 9.53 13.15
CA ASP A 20 14.50 10.02 13.38
C ASP A 20 15.57 8.90 13.30
N ASP A 21 15.20 7.65 13.09
CA ASP A 21 16.15 6.52 13.02
C ASP A 21 16.90 6.45 11.67
N VAL A 22 16.48 7.20 10.67
CA VAL A 22 17.18 7.37 9.38
C VAL A 22 18.15 8.56 9.43
N THR A 23 19.04 8.65 8.44
CA THR A 23 19.93 9.82 8.33
C THR A 23 19.15 11.12 8.10
N ALA A 24 19.73 12.25 8.50
CA ALA A 24 19.12 13.56 8.28
C ALA A 24 18.91 13.89 6.77
N GLU A 25 19.67 13.26 5.88
CA GLU A 25 19.53 13.42 4.43
C GLU A 25 18.32 12.63 3.93
N GLU A 26 18.22 11.35 4.27
CA GLU A 26 17.07 10.49 3.96
C GLU A 26 15.77 11.09 4.49
N HIS A 27 15.77 11.49 5.77
CA HIS A 27 14.62 12.15 6.38
C HIS A 27 14.16 13.36 5.55
N ARG A 28 15.08 14.30 5.28
CA ARG A 28 14.74 15.51 4.50
C ARG A 28 14.22 15.18 3.11
N ALA A 29 14.84 14.22 2.41
CA ALA A 29 14.43 13.86 1.05
C ALA A 29 13.04 13.24 1.01
N VAL A 30 12.75 12.31 1.93
CA VAL A 30 11.45 11.66 2.04
C VAL A 30 10.36 12.67 2.39
N PHE A 31 10.55 13.44 3.47
CA PHE A 31 9.50 14.39 3.92
C PHE A 31 9.29 15.53 2.91
N ALA A 32 10.33 16.00 2.21
CA ALA A 32 10.16 16.97 1.12
C ALA A 32 9.31 16.41 -0.03
N ALA A 33 9.47 15.15 -0.39
CA ALA A 33 8.63 14.51 -1.39
C ALA A 33 7.17 14.35 -0.93
N TYR A 34 6.94 14.00 0.33
CA TYR A 34 5.59 13.98 0.89
C TYR A 34 4.95 15.36 0.95
N ASP A 35 5.71 16.42 1.24
CA ASP A 35 5.22 17.80 1.16
C ASP A 35 4.84 18.19 -0.29
N GLU A 36 5.57 17.71 -1.29
CA GLU A 36 5.22 17.89 -2.69
C GLU A 36 3.95 17.13 -3.06
N LEU A 37 3.82 15.87 -2.63
CA LEU A 37 2.59 15.09 -2.81
C LEU A 37 1.40 15.74 -2.10
N LYS A 38 1.60 16.29 -0.91
CA LYS A 38 0.56 17.03 -0.16
C LYS A 38 0.03 18.21 -0.97
N ARG A 39 0.92 18.97 -1.60
CA ARG A 39 0.52 20.06 -2.52
C ARG A 39 -0.25 19.52 -3.72
N THR A 40 0.23 18.44 -4.34
CA THR A 40 -0.44 17.77 -5.45
C THR A 40 -1.87 17.35 -5.08
N VAL A 41 -2.06 16.73 -3.91
CA VAL A 41 -3.38 16.31 -3.40
C VAL A 41 -4.29 17.53 -3.17
N ALA A 42 -3.77 18.61 -2.58
CA ALA A 42 -4.54 19.82 -2.33
C ALA A 42 -4.96 20.53 -3.64
N GLU A 43 -4.07 20.61 -4.61
CA GLU A 43 -4.33 21.24 -5.93
C GLU A 43 -5.29 20.42 -6.78
N ALA A 44 -5.26 19.08 -6.66
CA ALA A 44 -6.16 18.18 -7.36
C ALA A 44 -7.63 18.45 -7.01
N LYS A 45 -7.94 18.91 -5.79
CA LYS A 45 -9.31 19.17 -5.30
C LYS A 45 -10.22 17.98 -5.58
N ALA A 46 -9.75 16.79 -5.29
CA ALA A 46 -10.49 15.55 -5.52
C ALA A 46 -11.75 15.49 -4.66
N ASP A 47 -12.83 14.98 -5.25
CA ASP A 47 -14.07 14.67 -4.52
C ASP A 47 -14.04 13.28 -3.91
N VAL A 48 -13.23 12.37 -4.51
CA VAL A 48 -13.06 10.98 -4.07
C VAL A 48 -11.62 10.53 -4.33
N ILE A 49 -11.06 9.80 -3.38
CA ILE A 49 -9.82 9.05 -3.54
C ILE A 49 -10.17 7.58 -3.79
N VAL A 50 -9.69 7.01 -4.88
CA VAL A 50 -9.66 5.55 -5.04
C VAL A 50 -8.26 5.09 -4.69
N ALA A 51 -8.14 4.33 -3.61
CA ALA A 51 -6.88 3.90 -3.05
C ALA A 51 -6.62 2.41 -3.35
N PHE A 52 -5.54 2.11 -4.08
CA PHE A 52 -5.03 0.76 -4.28
C PHE A 52 -4.09 0.43 -3.13
N LEU A 53 -4.46 -0.56 -2.35
CA LEU A 53 -3.86 -0.90 -1.06
C LEU A 53 -3.57 -2.41 -1.01
N ASP A 54 -2.60 -2.78 -0.23
CA ASP A 54 -2.44 -4.12 0.32
C ASP A 54 -3.05 -4.19 1.71
N ASP A 55 -3.30 -5.40 2.19
CA ASP A 55 -3.83 -5.63 3.53
C ASP A 55 -2.78 -6.31 4.41
N HIS A 56 -2.41 -5.68 5.51
CA HIS A 56 -1.48 -6.26 6.49
C HIS A 56 -2.18 -7.17 7.51
N PHE A 57 -3.20 -7.88 7.06
CA PHE A 57 -4.06 -8.74 7.87
C PHE A 57 -4.97 -7.99 8.85
N GLU A 58 -5.38 -6.76 8.51
CA GLU A 58 -6.43 -6.05 9.23
C GLU A 58 -7.83 -6.55 8.84
N ASN A 59 -8.04 -6.85 7.56
CA ASN A 59 -9.34 -7.19 6.99
C ASN A 59 -9.42 -8.62 6.46
N HIS A 60 -8.33 -9.12 5.88
CA HIS A 60 -8.24 -10.43 5.22
C HIS A 60 -7.17 -11.28 5.88
N PHE A 61 -7.42 -12.57 5.99
CA PHE A 61 -6.50 -13.50 6.64
C PHE A 61 -6.20 -14.67 5.69
N ARG A 62 -5.12 -15.40 5.96
CA ARG A 62 -4.70 -16.54 5.11
C ARG A 62 -5.77 -17.62 5.00
N SER A 63 -6.69 -17.71 5.97
CA SER A 63 -7.84 -18.61 5.90
C SER A 63 -8.84 -18.25 4.79
N LEU A 64 -8.88 -16.97 4.41
CA LEU A 64 -9.69 -16.47 3.28
C LEU A 64 -9.07 -15.16 2.75
N MET A 65 -8.28 -15.26 1.69
CA MET A 65 -7.57 -14.14 1.10
C MET A 65 -8.02 -13.94 -0.36
N PRO A 66 -8.85 -12.94 -0.66
CA PRO A 66 -9.22 -12.62 -2.04
C PRO A 66 -8.03 -11.99 -2.78
N SER A 67 -7.86 -12.29 -4.07
CA SER A 67 -6.82 -11.68 -4.89
C SER A 67 -7.02 -10.16 -5.05
N VAL A 68 -8.28 -9.74 -5.16
CA VAL A 68 -8.70 -8.32 -5.22
C VAL A 68 -10.00 -8.18 -4.43
N SER A 69 -10.15 -7.12 -3.66
CA SER A 69 -11.42 -6.77 -3.03
C SER A 69 -11.68 -5.27 -3.05
N VAL A 70 -12.96 -4.88 -2.97
CA VAL A 70 -13.40 -3.47 -2.95
C VAL A 70 -14.23 -3.22 -1.71
N GLY A 71 -13.85 -2.21 -0.93
CA GLY A 71 -14.63 -1.74 0.21
C GLY A 71 -15.83 -0.91 -0.23
N VAL A 72 -17.04 -1.42 0.02
CA VAL A 72 -18.30 -0.82 -0.44
C VAL A 72 -19.16 -0.37 0.74
N ALA A 73 -18.65 0.56 1.53
CA ALA A 73 -19.33 1.12 2.69
C ALA A 73 -19.48 2.64 2.59
N GLU A 74 -20.40 3.20 3.38
CA GLU A 74 -20.54 4.65 3.56
C GLU A 74 -19.43 5.21 4.47
N GLN A 75 -18.78 4.34 5.24
CA GLN A 75 -17.75 4.72 6.18
C GLN A 75 -16.74 3.59 6.38
N HIS A 76 -15.48 3.98 6.54
CA HIS A 76 -14.35 3.14 6.90
C HIS A 76 -13.71 3.65 8.19
N THR A 77 -12.79 2.90 8.77
CA THR A 77 -12.11 3.27 10.02
C THR A 77 -10.61 3.05 9.92
N GLY A 78 -9.83 3.68 10.79
CA GLY A 78 -8.38 3.45 10.92
C GLY A 78 -7.68 4.53 11.75
N PRO A 79 -6.47 4.25 12.23
CA PRO A 79 -5.92 2.91 12.31
C PRO A 79 -6.68 2.05 13.30
N GLY A 80 -6.51 0.72 13.25
CA GLY A 80 -7.01 -0.16 14.30
C GLY A 80 -6.40 0.19 15.67
N GLU A 81 -7.12 -0.10 16.77
CA GLU A 81 -6.65 0.23 18.13
C GLU A 81 -5.23 -0.30 18.42
N HIS A 82 -4.90 -1.47 17.90
CA HIS A 82 -3.61 -2.12 18.06
C HIS A 82 -2.44 -1.39 17.36
N LEU A 83 -2.71 -0.50 16.40
CA LEU A 83 -1.71 0.28 15.66
C LEU A 83 -1.53 1.71 16.20
N LEU A 84 -2.36 2.16 17.15
CA LEU A 84 -2.34 3.54 17.63
C LEU A 84 -0.98 3.96 18.17
N GLU A 85 -0.39 3.12 19.03
CA GLU A 85 0.92 3.40 19.62
C GLU A 85 2.03 3.38 18.57
N LEU A 86 2.02 2.35 17.70
CA LEU A 86 3.02 2.16 16.65
C LEU A 86 3.05 3.36 15.68
N LEU A 87 1.88 3.82 15.26
CA LEU A 87 1.74 4.89 14.25
C LEU A 87 1.57 6.28 14.87
N LYS A 88 1.64 6.41 16.20
CA LYS A 88 1.50 7.68 16.94
C LYS A 88 0.17 8.40 16.71
N PHE A 89 -0.93 7.64 16.63
CA PHE A 89 -2.27 8.20 16.57
C PHE A 89 -2.91 8.27 17.97
N GLU A 90 -3.70 9.32 18.24
CA GLU A 90 -4.42 9.51 19.50
C GLU A 90 -5.67 8.61 19.62
N GLY A 91 -6.22 8.13 18.50
CA GLY A 91 -7.42 7.31 18.47
C GLY A 91 -7.81 6.86 17.06
N VAL A 92 -8.74 5.92 17.03
CA VAL A 92 -9.35 5.43 15.78
C VAL A 92 -10.17 6.53 15.14
N ARG A 93 -10.00 6.72 13.83
CA ARG A 93 -10.69 7.73 13.03
C ARG A 93 -11.71 7.10 12.11
N ALA A 94 -12.73 7.87 11.75
CA ALA A 94 -13.69 7.51 10.71
C ALA A 94 -13.38 8.28 9.42
N PHE A 95 -13.51 7.60 8.29
CA PHE A 95 -13.32 8.14 6.94
C PHE A 95 -14.60 7.92 6.13
N GLY A 96 -15.04 8.93 5.40
CA GLY A 96 -16.14 8.77 4.46
C GLY A 96 -15.81 7.75 3.38
N GLY A 97 -16.79 6.96 2.95
CA GLY A 97 -16.75 6.15 1.75
C GLY A 97 -17.67 6.72 0.67
N GLU A 98 -17.55 6.22 -0.55
CA GLU A 98 -18.45 6.56 -1.65
C GLU A 98 -19.08 5.27 -2.18
N LYS A 99 -20.04 4.75 -1.43
CA LYS A 99 -20.61 3.41 -1.61
C LYS A 99 -21.16 3.17 -3.02
N ALA A 100 -21.91 4.12 -3.57
CA ALA A 100 -22.54 3.95 -4.89
C ALA A 100 -21.48 3.77 -5.99
N LEU A 101 -20.42 4.59 -5.96
CA LEU A 101 -19.32 4.50 -6.90
C LEU A 101 -18.46 3.25 -6.64
N ALA A 102 -18.23 2.89 -5.38
CA ALA A 102 -17.50 1.66 -5.01
C ALA A 102 -18.21 0.41 -5.53
N GLU A 103 -19.55 0.33 -5.41
CA GLU A 103 -20.34 -0.76 -5.97
C GLU A 103 -20.33 -0.77 -7.51
N HIS A 104 -20.26 0.40 -8.14
CA HIS A 104 -20.11 0.48 -9.59
C HIS A 104 -18.72 -0.01 -10.02
N ILE A 105 -17.65 0.40 -9.35
CA ILE A 105 -16.28 -0.09 -9.57
C ILE A 105 -16.25 -1.63 -9.44
N LEU A 106 -16.81 -2.17 -8.37
CA LEU A 106 -16.86 -3.63 -8.17
C LEU A 106 -17.54 -4.36 -9.32
N ARG A 107 -18.72 -3.87 -9.77
CA ARG A 107 -19.44 -4.46 -10.92
C ARG A 107 -18.62 -4.38 -12.20
N THR A 108 -17.92 -3.28 -12.44
CA THR A 108 -17.08 -3.08 -13.63
C THR A 108 -15.89 -4.01 -13.61
N LEU A 109 -15.21 -4.18 -12.46
CA LEU A 109 -14.14 -5.16 -12.30
C LEU A 109 -14.60 -6.56 -12.70
N VAL A 110 -15.73 -7.02 -12.15
CA VAL A 110 -16.28 -8.35 -12.46
C VAL A 110 -16.66 -8.46 -13.94
N ALA A 111 -17.28 -7.44 -14.52
CA ALA A 111 -17.63 -7.41 -15.95
C ALA A 111 -16.40 -7.42 -16.86
N SER A 112 -15.26 -6.91 -16.38
CA SER A 112 -13.96 -6.93 -17.08
C SER A 112 -13.17 -8.24 -16.86
N GLY A 113 -13.77 -9.24 -16.22
CA GLY A 113 -13.15 -10.53 -15.97
C GLY A 113 -12.14 -10.52 -14.81
N ILE A 114 -12.30 -9.60 -13.86
CA ILE A 114 -11.53 -9.53 -12.61
C ILE A 114 -12.48 -9.93 -11.47
N ASP A 115 -12.27 -11.13 -10.92
CA ASP A 115 -13.12 -11.71 -9.86
C ASP A 115 -12.83 -11.03 -8.51
N ALA A 116 -13.23 -9.75 -8.40
CA ALA A 116 -13.05 -8.98 -7.19
C ALA A 116 -14.10 -9.34 -6.13
N ALA A 117 -13.67 -9.49 -4.89
CA ALA A 117 -14.55 -9.73 -3.76
C ALA A 117 -15.18 -8.43 -3.26
N ARG A 118 -16.45 -8.54 -2.79
CA ARG A 118 -17.12 -7.46 -2.08
C ARG A 118 -16.69 -7.46 -0.62
N MET A 119 -16.14 -6.35 -0.15
CA MET A 119 -15.88 -6.11 1.25
C MET A 119 -16.83 -5.01 1.77
N GLY A 120 -17.22 -5.07 3.04
CA GLY A 120 -17.99 -4.00 3.70
C GLY A 120 -17.10 -2.83 4.13
N THR A 121 -17.16 -2.48 5.41
CA THR A 121 -16.28 -1.48 6.03
C THR A 121 -14.85 -2.01 6.05
N ALA A 122 -13.90 -1.18 5.61
CA ALA A 122 -12.48 -1.43 5.76
C ALA A 122 -11.97 -0.85 7.09
N GLU A 123 -11.02 -1.53 7.70
CA GLU A 123 -10.13 -0.95 8.70
C GLU A 123 -8.77 -0.70 8.02
N PHE A 124 -8.32 0.54 8.06
CA PHE A 124 -7.05 0.93 7.47
C PHE A 124 -5.90 0.71 8.44
N GLY A 125 -4.87 0.01 7.98
CA GLY A 125 -3.58 -0.11 8.66
C GLY A 125 -2.60 0.99 8.25
N ASN A 126 -1.31 0.75 8.45
CA ASN A 126 -0.26 1.66 7.98
C ASN A 126 -0.32 1.88 6.46
N ASN A 127 -0.84 0.92 5.70
CA ASN A 127 -1.04 0.97 4.25
C ASN A 127 -1.69 2.28 3.76
N LEU A 128 -2.67 2.81 4.48
CA LEU A 128 -3.30 4.09 4.18
C LEU A 128 -3.01 5.16 5.24
N MET A 129 -2.90 4.78 6.52
CA MET A 129 -2.82 5.76 7.60
C MET A 129 -1.51 6.56 7.58
N VAL A 130 -0.39 5.96 7.13
CA VAL A 130 0.89 6.68 6.98
C VAL A 130 0.80 7.75 5.90
N PRO A 131 0.47 7.45 4.63
CA PRO A 131 0.32 8.49 3.62
C PRO A 131 -0.82 9.47 3.94
N MET A 132 -1.94 9.02 4.51
CA MET A 132 -3.04 9.91 4.89
C MET A 132 -2.60 10.97 5.89
N GLN A 133 -1.86 10.58 6.94
CA GLN A 133 -1.36 11.53 7.96
C GLN A 133 -0.44 12.59 7.37
N LEU A 134 0.33 12.24 6.35
CA LEU A 134 1.28 13.15 5.72
C LEU A 134 0.65 14.01 4.61
N LEU A 135 -0.27 13.44 3.84
CA LEU A 135 -0.81 14.07 2.63
C LEU A 135 -2.14 14.80 2.88
N ARG A 136 -3.01 14.23 3.71
CA ARG A 136 -4.35 14.77 4.00
C ARG A 136 -4.78 14.42 5.43
N PRO A 137 -4.12 14.95 6.46
CA PRO A 137 -4.39 14.59 7.85
C PRO A 137 -5.84 14.87 8.29
N GLU A 138 -6.56 15.75 7.60
CA GLU A 138 -7.99 15.99 7.84
C GLU A 138 -8.84 14.75 7.55
N GLY A 139 -8.46 13.95 6.54
CA GLY A 139 -9.19 12.74 6.14
C GLY A 139 -10.63 13.00 5.70
N ASP A 140 -10.86 14.18 5.10
CA ASP A 140 -12.17 14.72 4.75
C ASP A 140 -12.64 14.36 3.32
N ILE A 141 -11.75 13.75 2.51
CA ILE A 141 -12.08 13.26 1.17
C ILE A 141 -12.54 11.80 1.29
N PRO A 142 -13.73 11.43 0.79
CA PRO A 142 -14.20 10.05 0.75
C PRO A 142 -13.21 9.10 0.06
N ILE A 143 -13.07 7.89 0.60
CA ILE A 143 -12.11 6.89 0.13
C ILE A 143 -12.84 5.64 -0.35
N ILE A 144 -12.47 5.16 -1.52
CA ILE A 144 -12.84 3.83 -2.02
C ILE A 144 -11.59 2.95 -1.99
N PRO A 145 -11.47 2.02 -1.02
CA PRO A 145 -10.34 1.12 -0.97
C PRO A 145 -10.51 -0.04 -1.95
N VAL A 146 -9.49 -0.26 -2.77
CA VAL A 146 -9.32 -1.43 -3.64
C VAL A 146 -8.10 -2.18 -3.15
N TYR A 147 -8.32 -3.30 -2.47
CA TYR A 147 -7.24 -4.11 -1.92
C TYR A 147 -6.73 -5.11 -2.95
N ILE A 148 -5.42 -5.26 -3.02
CA ILE A 148 -4.71 -6.25 -3.82
C ILE A 148 -3.92 -7.14 -2.86
N ASN A 149 -4.07 -8.45 -2.97
CA ASN A 149 -3.29 -9.41 -2.18
C ASN A 149 -1.82 -9.39 -2.64
N VAL A 150 -0.92 -9.08 -1.72
CA VAL A 150 0.52 -9.05 -1.95
C VAL A 150 1.31 -10.01 -1.05
N PHE A 151 0.69 -10.57 0.01
CA PHE A 151 1.39 -11.37 1.02
C PHE A 151 0.98 -12.84 1.10
N THR A 152 -0.07 -13.24 0.40
CA THR A 152 -0.57 -14.63 0.47
C THR A 152 -0.64 -15.24 -0.92
N PRO A 153 0.42 -15.90 -1.38
CA PRO A 153 0.44 -16.54 -2.69
C PRO A 153 -0.68 -17.59 -2.85
N PRO A 154 -1.22 -17.78 -4.08
CA PRO A 154 -0.75 -17.18 -5.34
C PRO A 154 -1.18 -15.71 -5.51
N LEU A 155 -0.25 -14.89 -6.01
CA LEU A 155 -0.49 -13.46 -6.29
C LEU A 155 -0.89 -13.25 -7.75
N ILE A 156 -1.56 -12.14 -8.03
CA ILE A 156 -1.80 -11.68 -9.41
C ILE A 156 -0.48 -11.19 -10.04
N SER A 157 -0.39 -11.24 -11.37
CA SER A 157 0.79 -10.73 -12.08
C SER A 157 0.80 -9.19 -12.13
N MET A 158 1.97 -8.60 -12.45
CA MET A 158 2.14 -7.17 -12.70
C MET A 158 1.12 -6.65 -13.74
N LYS A 159 0.98 -7.40 -14.86
CA LYS A 159 0.00 -7.09 -15.90
C LYS A 159 -1.44 -7.13 -15.36
N ARG A 160 -1.76 -8.09 -14.50
CA ARG A 160 -3.11 -8.20 -13.92
C ARG A 160 -3.41 -7.06 -12.95
N ALA A 161 -2.44 -6.64 -12.14
CA ALA A 161 -2.58 -5.48 -11.28
C ALA A 161 -2.82 -4.19 -12.11
N TYR A 162 -2.07 -4.01 -13.19
CA TYR A 162 -2.29 -2.93 -14.15
C TYR A 162 -3.72 -2.96 -14.73
N GLN A 163 -4.22 -4.13 -15.15
CA GLN A 163 -5.59 -4.30 -15.65
C GLN A 163 -6.67 -3.97 -14.60
N VAL A 164 -6.39 -4.22 -13.32
CA VAL A 164 -7.29 -3.76 -12.22
C VAL A 164 -7.41 -2.24 -12.27
N GLY A 165 -6.31 -1.53 -12.43
CA GLY A 165 -6.30 -0.07 -12.57
C GLY A 165 -7.06 0.41 -13.81
N GLU A 166 -6.85 -0.22 -14.97
CA GLU A 166 -7.58 0.12 -16.20
C GLU A 166 -9.11 -0.03 -16.03
N ALA A 167 -9.55 -1.14 -15.41
CA ALA A 167 -10.96 -1.38 -15.17
C ALA A 167 -11.56 -0.40 -14.16
N VAL A 168 -10.80 -0.02 -13.12
CA VAL A 168 -11.22 1.03 -12.17
C VAL A 168 -11.31 2.39 -12.86
N ARG A 169 -10.35 2.75 -13.73
CA ARG A 169 -10.42 3.97 -14.54
C ARG A 169 -11.67 3.99 -15.40
N SER A 170 -11.95 2.90 -16.11
CA SER A 170 -13.14 2.80 -16.96
C SER A 170 -14.44 2.97 -16.15
N ALA A 171 -14.49 2.45 -14.93
CA ALA A 171 -15.65 2.60 -14.05
C ALA A 171 -15.93 4.05 -13.63
N VAL A 172 -14.91 4.92 -13.65
CA VAL A 172 -15.06 6.31 -13.21
C VAL A 172 -15.13 7.31 -14.37
N GLU A 173 -14.99 6.88 -15.62
CA GLU A 173 -14.92 7.77 -16.79
C GLU A 173 -16.16 8.67 -16.94
N ASP A 174 -17.34 8.14 -16.64
CA ASP A 174 -18.60 8.86 -16.73
C ASP A 174 -19.03 9.50 -15.39
N SER A 175 -18.14 9.48 -14.37
CA SER A 175 -18.44 10.09 -13.07
C SER A 175 -18.44 11.62 -13.19
N ASP A 176 -19.34 12.26 -12.47
CA ASP A 176 -19.36 13.72 -12.26
C ASP A 176 -18.37 14.17 -11.18
N LYS A 177 -17.79 13.22 -10.43
CA LYS A 177 -16.83 13.46 -9.36
C LYS A 177 -15.40 13.58 -9.88
N ARG A 178 -14.60 14.37 -9.19
CA ARG A 178 -13.15 14.49 -9.42
C ARG A 178 -12.46 13.36 -8.67
N ILE A 179 -11.87 12.44 -9.39
CA ILE A 179 -11.27 11.22 -8.85
C ILE A 179 -9.74 11.34 -8.84
N MET A 180 -9.13 11.05 -7.70
CA MET A 180 -7.69 10.91 -7.58
C MET A 180 -7.33 9.47 -7.23
N PHE A 181 -6.33 8.91 -7.90
CA PHE A 181 -5.85 7.56 -7.62
C PHE A 181 -4.65 7.60 -6.68
N TRP A 182 -4.71 6.82 -5.61
CA TRP A 182 -3.58 6.62 -4.71
C TRP A 182 -3.15 5.16 -4.75
N GLY A 183 -1.83 4.89 -4.84
CA GLY A 183 -1.23 3.60 -4.61
C GLY A 183 -0.27 3.71 -3.43
N THR A 184 -0.26 2.72 -2.58
CA THR A 184 0.64 2.72 -1.44
C THR A 184 1.40 1.41 -1.38
N GLY A 185 2.64 1.45 -0.90
CA GLY A 185 3.46 0.25 -0.81
C GLY A 185 4.94 0.59 -0.71
N GLY A 186 5.68 -0.16 0.08
CA GLY A 186 7.14 -0.13 0.05
C GLY A 186 7.69 -0.65 -1.28
N LEU A 187 8.93 -0.31 -1.58
CA LEU A 187 9.68 -0.96 -2.65
C LEU A 187 10.32 -2.24 -2.10
N SER A 188 11.62 -2.46 -2.30
CA SER A 188 12.23 -3.67 -1.73
C SER A 188 12.19 -3.67 -0.21
N HIS A 189 11.70 -4.75 0.37
CA HIS A 189 11.74 -4.99 1.82
C HIS A 189 11.36 -6.42 2.20
N TRP A 190 11.78 -6.84 3.39
CA TRP A 190 11.51 -8.14 3.98
C TRP A 190 10.79 -7.94 5.33
N PRO A 191 9.50 -7.58 5.33
CA PRO A 191 8.78 -7.31 6.56
C PRO A 191 8.69 -8.54 7.46
N PRO A 192 8.45 -8.40 8.76
CA PRO A 192 8.34 -9.51 9.72
C PRO A 192 7.01 -10.28 9.56
N ILE A 193 6.64 -10.56 8.33
CA ILE A 193 5.50 -11.39 7.97
C ILE A 193 6.00 -12.81 7.79
N TRP A 194 5.28 -13.78 8.40
CA TRP A 194 5.66 -15.16 8.22
C TRP A 194 5.49 -15.61 6.77
N GLU A 195 6.49 -16.30 6.27
CA GLU A 195 6.48 -16.98 4.98
C GLU A 195 7.01 -18.42 5.14
N PRO A 196 6.63 -19.36 4.26
CA PRO A 196 7.04 -20.77 4.39
C PRO A 196 8.55 -21.02 4.33
N SER A 197 9.30 -20.13 3.67
CA SER A 197 10.76 -20.25 3.51
C SER A 197 11.54 -19.82 4.75
N ARG A 198 10.91 -19.08 5.67
CA ARG A 198 11.54 -18.62 6.90
C ARG A 198 11.27 -19.60 8.05
N GLU A 199 12.36 -20.15 8.60
CA GLU A 199 12.25 -20.86 9.87
C GLU A 199 11.82 -19.87 10.96
N SER A 200 10.84 -20.27 11.74
CA SER A 200 10.19 -19.39 12.70
C SER A 200 11.06 -19.17 13.93
N ASP A 201 11.42 -17.92 14.19
CA ASP A 201 11.59 -17.51 15.56
C ASP A 201 10.23 -17.42 16.29
N GLU A 202 10.25 -17.17 17.57
CA GLU A 202 9.02 -17.14 18.41
C GLU A 202 8.03 -16.07 17.92
N PHE A 203 8.51 -14.88 17.50
CA PHE A 203 7.67 -13.81 17.00
C PHE A 203 6.99 -14.20 15.68
N LEU A 204 7.75 -14.74 14.72
CA LEU A 204 7.20 -15.17 13.43
C LEU A 204 6.19 -16.32 13.58
N ALA A 205 6.37 -17.21 14.56
CA ALA A 205 5.39 -18.25 14.87
C ALA A 205 4.05 -17.67 15.37
N ARG A 206 4.11 -16.64 16.21
CA ARG A 206 2.93 -15.88 16.66
C ARG A 206 2.24 -15.17 15.50
N MET A 207 3.01 -14.46 14.66
CA MET A 207 2.50 -13.80 13.45
C MET A 207 1.84 -14.81 12.49
N LYS A 208 2.45 -15.97 12.27
CA LYS A 208 1.85 -17.04 11.47
C LYS A 208 0.47 -17.44 11.99
N THR A 209 0.35 -17.61 13.30
CA THR A 209 -0.92 -18.01 13.93
C THR A 209 -1.96 -16.92 13.75
N PHE A 210 -1.61 -15.66 14.00
CA PHE A 210 -2.48 -14.51 13.78
C PHE A 210 -2.95 -14.42 12.32
N GLN A 211 -2.04 -14.53 11.37
CA GLN A 211 -2.36 -14.43 9.94
C GLN A 211 -3.30 -15.54 9.44
N ASN A 212 -3.32 -16.69 10.11
CA ASN A 212 -4.23 -17.79 9.80
C ASN A 212 -5.56 -17.70 10.53
N GLU A 213 -5.55 -17.38 11.84
CA GLU A 213 -6.74 -17.41 12.69
C GLU A 213 -7.51 -16.09 12.71
N GLY A 214 -6.83 -14.98 12.38
CA GLY A 214 -7.43 -13.65 12.39
C GLY A 214 -7.44 -12.99 13.76
N ARG A 215 -8.23 -11.93 13.88
CA ARG A 215 -8.26 -11.05 15.07
C ARG A 215 -8.59 -11.74 16.39
N GLY A 216 -9.35 -12.83 16.38
CA GLY A 216 -9.60 -13.63 17.59
C GLY A 216 -8.34 -14.16 18.25
N TYR A 217 -7.22 -14.23 17.54
CA TYR A 217 -5.93 -14.58 18.14
C TYR A 217 -5.43 -13.50 19.11
N LEU A 218 -5.71 -12.22 18.85
CA LEU A 218 -5.26 -11.10 19.68
C LEU A 218 -5.89 -11.10 21.09
N GLU A 219 -7.05 -11.76 21.28
CA GLU A 219 -7.62 -11.96 22.60
C GLU A 219 -6.73 -12.86 23.47
N ARG A 220 -5.99 -13.78 22.85
CA ARG A 220 -5.07 -14.73 23.51
C ARG A 220 -3.64 -14.20 23.58
N ASP A 221 -3.27 -13.31 22.69
CA ASP A 221 -1.94 -12.73 22.58
C ASP A 221 -2.02 -11.21 22.29
N PRO A 222 -2.46 -10.42 23.28
CA PRO A 222 -2.61 -8.98 23.10
C PRO A 222 -1.27 -8.26 22.93
N GLY A 223 -0.15 -8.90 23.29
CA GLY A 223 1.20 -8.35 23.15
C GLY A 223 1.77 -8.43 21.74
N LEU A 224 1.15 -9.18 20.81
CA LEU A 224 1.71 -9.38 19.47
C LEU A 224 2.02 -8.06 18.76
N TRP A 225 1.08 -7.11 18.79
CA TRP A 225 1.22 -5.84 18.09
C TRP A 225 2.17 -4.85 18.80
N THR A 226 2.30 -4.93 20.13
CA THR A 226 3.30 -4.13 20.84
C THR A 226 4.72 -4.61 20.57
N ASP A 227 4.88 -5.86 20.16
CA ASP A 227 6.19 -6.45 19.85
C ASP A 227 6.64 -6.19 18.40
N ILE A 228 5.74 -5.78 17.49
CA ILE A 228 6.09 -5.63 16.06
C ILE A 228 7.12 -4.53 15.82
N GLY A 229 6.92 -3.34 16.36
CA GLY A 229 7.88 -2.24 16.21
C GLY A 229 9.27 -2.57 16.78
N PRO A 230 9.39 -3.05 18.03
CA PRO A 230 10.66 -3.54 18.57
C PRO A 230 11.30 -4.64 17.73
N TYR A 231 10.51 -5.54 17.15
CA TYR A 231 11.01 -6.58 16.25
C TYR A 231 11.59 -5.98 14.96
N GLU A 232 10.87 -5.09 14.31
CA GLU A 232 11.32 -4.40 13.08
C GLU A 232 12.60 -3.60 13.31
N ILE A 233 12.68 -2.82 14.40
CA ILE A 233 13.89 -2.07 14.77
C ILE A 233 15.07 -3.00 15.00
N ARG A 234 14.87 -4.14 15.66
CA ARG A 234 15.93 -5.14 15.85
C ARG A 234 16.36 -5.73 14.52
N MET A 235 15.42 -6.12 13.67
CA MET A 235 15.69 -6.67 12.34
C MET A 235 16.47 -5.68 11.47
N ALA A 236 16.09 -4.41 11.47
CA ALA A 236 16.81 -3.35 10.76
C ALA A 236 18.27 -3.26 11.22
N ARG A 237 18.55 -3.35 12.52
CA ARG A 237 19.91 -3.32 13.08
C ARG A 237 20.72 -4.56 12.74
N GLU A 238 20.11 -5.73 12.73
CA GLU A 238 20.77 -7.02 12.43
C GLU A 238 21.06 -7.18 10.93
N MET A 239 20.13 -6.79 10.06
CA MET A 239 20.27 -6.92 8.62
C MET A 239 21.00 -5.72 7.97
N GLY A 240 20.87 -4.52 8.57
CA GLY A 240 21.44 -3.30 8.00
C GLY A 240 21.01 -3.08 6.55
N ASP A 241 21.94 -2.79 5.65
CA ASP A 241 21.67 -2.53 4.24
C ASP A 241 21.01 -3.72 3.50
N ALA A 242 21.08 -4.93 4.06
CA ALA A 242 20.41 -6.10 3.48
C ALA A 242 18.86 -6.06 3.61
N CYS A 243 18.31 -5.11 4.37
CA CYS A 243 16.86 -4.88 4.43
C CYS A 243 16.27 -4.30 3.16
N VAL A 244 17.08 -3.78 2.24
CA VAL A 244 16.65 -3.10 1.02
C VAL A 244 17.55 -3.47 -0.15
N ASN A 245 17.04 -3.35 -1.38
CA ASN A 245 17.80 -3.57 -2.61
C ASN A 245 17.71 -2.35 -3.53
N PRO A 246 18.61 -1.36 -3.37
CA PRO A 246 18.55 -0.11 -4.12
C PRO A 246 18.67 -0.27 -5.64
N GLU A 247 19.34 -1.30 -6.13
CA GLU A 247 19.46 -1.57 -7.56
C GLU A 247 18.12 -2.00 -8.17
N TRP A 248 17.43 -2.92 -7.49
CA TRP A 248 16.12 -3.39 -7.90
C TRP A 248 15.07 -2.27 -7.84
N ASP A 249 15.08 -1.48 -6.76
CA ASP A 249 14.17 -0.37 -6.55
C ASP A 249 14.29 0.69 -7.65
N ARG A 250 15.53 1.12 -7.95
CA ARG A 250 15.78 2.08 -9.03
C ARG A 250 15.33 1.54 -10.38
N ARG A 251 15.62 0.27 -10.66
CA ARG A 251 15.19 -0.36 -11.92
C ARG A 251 13.66 -0.35 -12.04
N PHE A 252 12.93 -0.66 -10.97
CA PHE A 252 11.47 -0.56 -10.98
C PHE A 252 11.01 0.87 -11.26
N LEU A 253 11.54 1.85 -10.53
CA LEU A 253 11.18 3.26 -10.70
C LEU A 253 11.55 3.82 -12.07
N ASP A 254 12.69 3.43 -12.64
CA ASP A 254 13.11 3.84 -13.98
C ASP A 254 12.14 3.35 -15.05
N LEU A 255 11.74 2.08 -15.00
CA LEU A 255 10.76 1.50 -15.91
C LEU A 255 9.38 2.15 -15.73
N LEU A 256 8.94 2.33 -14.50
CA LEU A 256 7.65 2.95 -14.18
C LEU A 256 7.61 4.39 -14.66
N SER A 257 8.65 5.17 -14.37
CA SER A 257 8.72 6.59 -14.77
C SER A 257 8.83 6.79 -16.27
N ALA A 258 9.44 5.85 -16.97
CA ALA A 258 9.48 5.85 -18.43
C ALA A 258 8.15 5.41 -19.08
N GLY A 259 7.23 4.80 -18.32
CA GLY A 259 6.03 4.19 -18.88
C GLY A 259 6.32 2.87 -19.62
N ASP A 260 7.43 2.19 -19.33
CA ASP A 260 7.78 0.91 -19.97
C ASP A 260 7.04 -0.26 -19.31
N MET A 261 5.72 -0.27 -19.53
CA MET A 261 4.84 -1.27 -18.95
C MET A 261 5.14 -2.69 -19.45
N GLU A 262 5.58 -2.86 -20.71
CA GLU A 262 5.89 -4.21 -21.24
C GLU A 262 7.09 -4.82 -20.53
N ALA A 263 8.12 -4.04 -20.20
CA ALA A 263 9.24 -4.51 -19.40
C ALA A 263 8.81 -4.90 -17.97
N LEU A 264 7.90 -4.13 -17.34
CA LEU A 264 7.35 -4.45 -16.02
C LEU A 264 6.43 -5.69 -16.07
N PHE A 265 5.64 -5.88 -17.13
CA PHE A 265 4.78 -7.06 -17.27
C PHE A 265 5.58 -8.37 -17.39
N ALA A 266 6.83 -8.29 -17.80
CA ALA A 266 7.71 -9.44 -17.90
C ALA A 266 8.25 -9.91 -16.53
N TRP A 267 8.13 -9.09 -15.47
CA TRP A 267 8.56 -9.49 -14.13
C TRP A 267 7.64 -10.57 -13.56
N THR A 268 8.25 -11.68 -13.18
CA THR A 268 7.55 -12.80 -12.55
C THR A 268 7.47 -12.63 -11.04
N TYR A 269 6.65 -13.46 -10.38
CA TYR A 269 6.64 -13.58 -8.91
C TYR A 269 8.04 -13.78 -8.35
N ASP A 270 8.81 -14.72 -8.96
CA ASP A 270 10.16 -15.05 -8.50
C ASP A 270 11.16 -13.90 -8.68
N ASP A 271 11.00 -13.07 -9.72
CA ASP A 271 11.84 -11.88 -9.92
C ASP A 271 11.61 -10.84 -8.82
N VAL A 272 10.35 -10.64 -8.44
CA VAL A 272 10.00 -9.72 -7.35
C VAL A 272 10.45 -10.29 -6.00
N GLU A 273 10.15 -11.55 -5.71
CA GLU A 273 10.51 -12.22 -4.46
C GLU A 273 12.03 -12.18 -4.20
N LYS A 274 12.83 -12.46 -5.24
CA LYS A 274 14.30 -12.45 -5.15
C LYS A 274 14.89 -11.05 -5.08
N GLY A 275 14.34 -10.12 -5.85
CA GLY A 275 14.88 -8.78 -5.97
C GLY A 275 14.34 -7.79 -4.94
N GLY A 276 13.03 -7.82 -4.73
CA GLY A 276 12.32 -6.90 -3.84
C GLY A 276 11.97 -7.49 -2.47
N GLY A 277 12.14 -8.81 -2.28
CA GLY A 277 11.62 -9.49 -1.10
C GLY A 277 10.11 -9.69 -1.15
N HIS A 278 9.57 -10.41 -0.17
CA HIS A 278 8.12 -10.66 -0.14
C HIS A 278 7.30 -9.38 0.11
N GLY A 279 7.88 -8.35 0.73
CA GLY A 279 7.27 -7.01 0.80
C GLY A 279 7.31 -6.27 -0.53
N GLY A 280 8.29 -6.54 -1.39
CA GLY A 280 8.40 -5.92 -2.71
C GLY A 280 7.20 -6.15 -3.63
N HIS A 281 6.34 -7.15 -3.33
CA HIS A 281 5.09 -7.36 -4.06
C HIS A 281 4.06 -6.22 -3.87
N GLU A 282 4.26 -5.31 -2.93
CA GLU A 282 3.43 -4.10 -2.78
C GLU A 282 3.48 -3.18 -4.01
N ILE A 283 4.48 -3.34 -4.89
CA ILE A 283 4.51 -2.65 -6.19
C ILE A 283 3.29 -2.99 -7.09
N LEU A 284 2.54 -4.05 -6.79
CA LEU A 284 1.27 -4.34 -7.48
C LEU A 284 0.25 -3.20 -7.31
N ASN A 285 0.24 -2.51 -6.18
CA ASN A 285 -0.58 -1.33 -5.95
C ASN A 285 -0.13 -0.16 -6.85
N TRP A 286 1.19 0.02 -7.05
CA TRP A 286 1.75 1.02 -7.95
C TRP A 286 1.40 0.72 -9.40
N MET A 287 1.43 -0.56 -9.79
CA MET A 287 1.00 -1.00 -11.13
C MET A 287 -0.48 -0.74 -11.38
N ALA A 288 -1.33 -0.89 -10.35
CA ALA A 288 -2.74 -0.55 -10.47
C ALA A 288 -2.94 0.96 -10.68
N VAL A 289 -2.18 1.83 -9.99
CA VAL A 289 -2.20 3.28 -10.29
C VAL A 289 -1.72 3.55 -11.71
N ALA A 290 -0.61 2.92 -12.16
CA ALA A 290 -0.13 3.08 -13.52
C ALA A 290 -1.22 2.73 -14.54
N GLY A 291 -1.96 1.62 -14.34
CA GLY A 291 -3.10 1.23 -15.18
C GLY A 291 -4.23 2.26 -15.15
N ALA A 292 -4.59 2.75 -13.96
CA ALA A 292 -5.61 3.79 -13.79
C ALA A 292 -5.20 5.13 -14.43
N MET A 293 -3.91 5.41 -14.52
CA MET A 293 -3.35 6.60 -15.16
C MET A 293 -3.04 6.40 -16.65
N GLY A 294 -3.31 5.20 -17.22
CA GLY A 294 -3.17 4.90 -18.65
C GLY A 294 -1.76 4.50 -19.07
N GLY A 295 -0.89 4.10 -18.14
CA GLY A 295 0.44 3.58 -18.42
C GLY A 295 1.47 4.59 -18.93
N GLY A 296 1.15 5.88 -18.86
CA GLY A 296 2.07 6.95 -19.25
C GLY A 296 3.18 7.18 -18.22
N PRO A 297 4.17 8.03 -18.58
CA PRO A 297 5.26 8.40 -17.68
C PRO A 297 4.77 9.02 -16.37
N CYS A 298 5.55 8.83 -15.30
CA CYS A 298 5.35 9.52 -14.02
C CYS A 298 6.64 10.20 -13.57
N GLU A 299 6.51 11.14 -12.66
CA GLU A 299 7.63 11.81 -12.03
C GLU A 299 8.01 11.10 -10.73
N VAL A 300 9.27 10.69 -10.61
CA VAL A 300 9.84 10.19 -9.35
C VAL A 300 10.27 11.39 -8.52
N LEU A 301 9.58 11.62 -7.40
CA LEU A 301 9.87 12.73 -6.50
C LEU A 301 11.01 12.40 -5.55
N THR A 302 11.09 11.16 -5.11
CA THR A 302 12.19 10.65 -4.27
C THR A 302 12.32 9.14 -4.36
N TYR A 303 13.52 8.68 -4.13
CA TYR A 303 13.85 7.33 -3.71
C TYR A 303 14.96 7.40 -2.68
N GLN A 304 14.75 6.78 -1.52
CA GLN A 304 15.76 6.62 -0.47
C GLN A 304 15.78 5.16 0.00
N PRO A 305 16.96 4.53 0.03
CA PRO A 305 17.11 3.27 0.75
C PRO A 305 17.06 3.60 2.24
N THR A 306 16.04 3.16 2.93
CA THR A 306 15.84 3.43 4.36
C THR A 306 15.85 2.14 5.18
N PRO A 307 17.02 1.50 5.36
CA PRO A 307 17.14 0.25 6.12
C PRO A 307 16.58 0.34 7.54
N ALA A 308 16.70 1.50 8.18
CA ALA A 308 16.14 1.72 9.51
C ALA A 308 14.61 1.65 9.56
N TRP A 309 13.93 1.88 8.44
CA TRP A 309 12.50 1.64 8.25
C TRP A 309 12.23 0.32 7.53
N ILE A 310 13.27 -0.51 7.36
CA ILE A 310 13.24 -1.81 6.64
C ILE A 310 12.60 -1.73 5.24
N CYS A 311 12.72 -0.62 4.55
CA CYS A 311 11.99 -0.36 3.32
C CYS A 311 12.79 0.49 2.34
N GLY A 312 12.76 0.15 1.05
CA GLY A 312 13.05 1.08 -0.01
C GLY A 312 11.90 2.09 -0.11
N THR A 313 12.15 3.36 0.24
CA THR A 313 11.13 4.40 0.32
C THR A 313 11.10 5.24 -0.96
N GLY A 314 9.98 5.21 -1.65
CA GLY A 314 9.76 5.94 -2.89
C GLY A 314 8.47 6.76 -2.90
N ALA A 315 8.44 7.77 -3.77
CA ALA A 315 7.24 8.56 -4.06
C ALA A 315 7.22 8.99 -5.53
N VAL A 316 6.08 8.80 -6.18
CA VAL A 316 5.87 9.23 -7.58
C VAL A 316 4.57 9.99 -7.75
N ARG A 317 4.51 10.81 -8.81
CA ARG A 317 3.34 11.59 -9.19
C ARG A 317 3.04 11.39 -10.68
N TYR A 318 1.75 11.18 -10.98
CA TYR A 318 1.20 11.20 -12.33
C TYR A 318 0.44 12.50 -12.55
N THR A 319 0.70 13.16 -13.65
CA THR A 319 -0.07 14.34 -14.11
C THR A 319 -1.08 13.92 -15.18
N VAL A 320 -2.22 14.63 -15.26
CA VAL A 320 -3.30 14.41 -16.24
C VAL A 320 -3.18 15.37 -17.39
#